data_6fb0e2b4fa0615486bdb6b312abd748c
#
_entry.id   6fb0e2b4fa0615486bdb6b312abd748c
#
_cell.length_a   1.000
_cell.length_b   1.000
_cell.length_c   1.000
_cell.angle_alpha   90.00
_cell.angle_beta   90.00
_cell.angle_gamma   90.00
#
_symmetry.space_group_name_H-M   'P 1'
#
loop_
_entity.id
_entity.type
_entity.pdbx_description
1 polymer ?
#
loop_
_entity_poly.entity_id
_entity_poly.type
_entity_poly.pdbx_seq_one_letter_code
_entity_poly.pdbx_strand_id
1 'polypeptide(L)'
;MTPDASPSPASAAPWRHILADTPDALIFADTQGVIRAWNAGAETVFGYGAVEALGQSLDLIIPERLRAAHWLGFNRAMARGTTSHGAEVRTTRGAHKDGRTLYVDMSFGVVRDDSGTVLGSVAMARDVTTRHLLAKASTAAPPGGDHQKS
;
A
#
# COMPACT_ATOMS: atom_id res chain seq x y z
N MET A 1 44.72 1.74 -12.73
CA MET A 1 43.91 0.54 -12.61
C MET A 1 42.51 0.89 -12.28
N THR A 2 41.59 0.51 -13.10
CA THR A 2 40.21 0.82 -12.83
C THR A 2 39.65 -0.18 -11.81
N PRO A 3 38.85 0.26 -10.90
CA PRO A 3 38.23 -0.67 -9.95
C PRO A 3 37.36 -1.65 -10.70
N ASP A 4 37.20 -2.81 -10.12
CA ASP A 4 36.33 -3.81 -10.69
C ASP A 4 34.92 -3.25 -10.73
N ALA A 5 34.37 -3.16 -11.92
CA ALA A 5 33.04 -2.61 -12.10
C ALA A 5 31.94 -3.68 -11.96
N SER A 6 32.31 -4.91 -11.63
CA SER A 6 31.30 -5.94 -11.46
C SER A 6 30.40 -5.62 -10.30
N PRO A 7 29.08 -5.64 -10.48
CA PRO A 7 28.18 -5.35 -9.37
C PRO A 7 28.28 -6.45 -8.31
N SER A 8 28.03 -6.09 -7.05
CA SER A 8 27.94 -7.09 -6.01
C SER A 8 26.75 -7.99 -6.29
N PRO A 9 26.68 -9.19 -5.71
CA PRO A 9 25.52 -10.06 -5.92
C PRO A 9 24.20 -9.38 -5.64
N ALA A 10 24.13 -8.51 -4.62
CA ALA A 10 22.91 -7.80 -4.29
C ALA A 10 22.52 -6.81 -5.37
N SER A 11 23.49 -6.10 -5.95
CA SER A 11 23.18 -5.12 -7.00
C SER A 11 22.98 -5.77 -8.36
N ALA A 12 23.30 -7.07 -8.49
CA ALA A 12 23.05 -7.79 -9.74
C ALA A 12 21.59 -8.25 -9.84
N ALA A 13 20.81 -8.19 -8.78
CA ALA A 13 19.42 -8.61 -8.82
C ALA A 13 18.59 -7.64 -9.67
N PRO A 14 17.62 -8.15 -10.45
CA PRO A 14 16.79 -7.29 -11.29
C PRO A 14 15.70 -6.59 -10.48
N TRP A 15 16.11 -5.72 -9.59
CA TRP A 15 15.19 -5.06 -8.63
C TRP A 15 14.00 -4.40 -9.31
N ARG A 16 14.24 -3.72 -10.40
CA ARG A 16 13.18 -3.03 -11.13
C ARG A 16 12.09 -4.00 -11.60
N HIS A 17 12.50 -5.13 -12.15
CA HIS A 17 11.56 -6.13 -12.65
C HIS A 17 10.88 -6.90 -11.53
N ILE A 18 11.63 -7.20 -10.48
CA ILE A 18 11.07 -7.86 -9.30
C ILE A 18 9.94 -7.01 -8.71
N LEU A 19 10.17 -5.72 -8.52
CA LEU A 19 9.17 -4.84 -7.96
C LEU A 19 8.00 -4.62 -8.92
N ALA A 20 8.29 -4.53 -10.22
CA ALA A 20 7.24 -4.32 -11.22
C ALA A 20 6.30 -5.51 -11.31
N ASP A 21 6.81 -6.73 -11.18
CA ASP A 21 6.03 -7.95 -11.40
C ASP A 21 5.53 -8.59 -10.11
N THR A 22 5.85 -8.02 -8.96
CA THR A 22 5.32 -8.52 -7.68
C THR A 22 3.79 -8.48 -7.68
N PRO A 23 3.12 -9.59 -7.32
CA PRO A 23 1.66 -9.63 -7.37
C PRO A 23 0.96 -8.77 -6.32
N ASP A 24 1.60 -8.47 -5.20
CA ASP A 24 1.06 -7.50 -4.26
C ASP A 24 1.21 -6.10 -4.85
N ALA A 25 0.29 -5.20 -4.50
CA ALA A 25 0.43 -3.82 -4.91
C ALA A 25 1.64 -3.20 -4.23
N LEU A 26 2.49 -2.55 -5.01
CA LEU A 26 3.60 -1.78 -4.49
C LEU A 26 3.43 -0.35 -4.98
N ILE A 27 3.36 0.59 -4.04
CA ILE A 27 3.14 1.99 -4.34
C ILE A 27 4.20 2.79 -3.61
N PHE A 28 4.97 3.58 -4.34
CA PHE A 28 5.88 4.53 -3.73
C PHE A 28 5.37 5.93 -3.99
N ALA A 29 5.29 6.74 -2.94
CA ALA A 29 4.94 8.15 -3.02
C ALA A 29 6.07 8.98 -2.46
N ASP A 30 6.33 10.14 -3.08
CA ASP A 30 7.36 11.05 -2.59
C ASP A 30 6.90 11.73 -1.29
N THR A 31 7.71 12.64 -0.75
CA THR A 31 7.40 13.29 0.52
C THR A 31 6.19 14.22 0.44
N GLN A 32 5.72 14.54 -0.76
CA GLN A 32 4.51 15.32 -0.97
C GLN A 32 3.28 14.44 -1.16
N GLY A 33 3.46 13.12 -1.11
CA GLY A 33 2.35 12.20 -1.32
C GLY A 33 1.99 12.00 -2.78
N VAL A 34 2.88 12.33 -3.69
CA VAL A 34 2.65 12.12 -5.14
C VAL A 34 3.17 10.75 -5.52
N ILE A 35 2.35 9.97 -6.19
CA ILE A 35 2.68 8.61 -6.61
C ILE A 35 3.79 8.65 -7.65
N ARG A 36 4.89 7.94 -7.37
CA ARG A 36 6.06 7.89 -8.25
C ARG A 36 6.39 6.47 -8.71
N ALA A 37 5.84 5.44 -8.07
CA ALA A 37 5.96 4.06 -8.52
C ALA A 37 4.64 3.35 -8.31
N TRP A 38 4.26 2.52 -9.27
CA TRP A 38 2.96 1.83 -9.28
C TRP A 38 3.17 0.56 -10.12
N ASN A 39 3.18 -0.58 -9.46
CA ASN A 39 3.50 -1.85 -10.13
C ASN A 39 2.27 -2.56 -10.69
N ALA A 40 2.47 -3.71 -11.31
CA ALA A 40 1.41 -4.51 -11.86
C ALA A 40 0.39 -4.93 -10.80
N GLY A 41 0.85 -5.25 -9.58
CA GLY A 41 -0.05 -5.59 -8.48
C GLY A 41 -0.96 -4.42 -8.12
N ALA A 42 -0.43 -3.20 -8.11
CA ALA A 42 -1.24 -2.02 -7.84
C ALA A 42 -2.31 -1.80 -8.92
N GLU A 43 -1.98 -2.06 -10.18
CA GLU A 43 -2.96 -1.97 -11.26
C GLU A 43 -4.10 -2.96 -11.04
N THR A 44 -3.77 -4.18 -10.65
CA THR A 44 -4.78 -5.21 -10.40
C THR A 44 -5.66 -4.88 -9.20
N VAL A 45 -5.05 -4.43 -8.11
CA VAL A 45 -5.79 -4.19 -6.86
C VAL A 45 -6.67 -2.96 -6.96
N PHE A 46 -6.15 -1.84 -7.49
CA PHE A 46 -6.87 -0.58 -7.46
C PHE A 46 -7.56 -0.22 -8.78
N GLY A 47 -7.24 -0.91 -9.87
CA GLY A 47 -7.90 -0.71 -11.14
C GLY A 47 -7.36 0.43 -11.99
N TYR A 48 -6.41 1.22 -11.49
CA TYR A 48 -5.77 2.27 -12.27
C TYR A 48 -4.51 1.72 -12.92
N GLY A 49 -4.28 2.03 -14.18
CA GLY A 49 -3.00 1.74 -14.81
C GLY A 49 -1.92 2.68 -14.32
N ALA A 50 -0.66 2.29 -14.48
CA ALA A 50 0.46 3.12 -14.05
C ALA A 50 0.43 4.51 -14.71
N VAL A 51 0.04 4.58 -15.98
CA VAL A 51 -0.05 5.85 -16.69
C VAL A 51 -1.07 6.78 -16.03
N GLU A 52 -2.16 6.21 -15.48
CA GLU A 52 -3.17 7.00 -14.80
C GLU A 52 -2.73 7.42 -13.40
N ALA A 53 -2.04 6.54 -12.69
CA ALA A 53 -1.72 6.76 -11.27
C ALA A 53 -0.46 7.59 -11.06
N LEU A 54 0.56 7.43 -11.89
CA LEU A 54 1.81 8.15 -11.71
C LEU A 54 1.59 9.65 -11.81
N GLY A 55 2.11 10.39 -10.84
CA GLY A 55 1.95 11.84 -10.76
C GLY A 55 0.69 12.29 -10.03
N GLN A 56 -0.17 11.35 -9.65
CA GLN A 56 -1.38 11.67 -8.89
C GLN A 56 -1.11 11.63 -7.39
N SER A 57 -1.97 12.32 -6.63
CA SER A 57 -1.93 12.24 -5.17
C SER A 57 -2.37 10.86 -4.70
N LEU A 58 -1.86 10.42 -3.55
CA LEU A 58 -2.35 9.22 -2.89
C LEU A 58 -3.86 9.26 -2.61
N ASP A 59 -4.47 10.44 -2.63
CA ASP A 59 -5.93 10.56 -2.51
C ASP A 59 -6.67 9.69 -3.52
N LEU A 60 -6.03 9.37 -4.64
CA LEU A 60 -6.61 8.52 -5.67
C LEU A 60 -7.17 7.22 -5.11
N ILE A 61 -6.49 6.63 -4.13
CA ILE A 61 -6.85 5.32 -3.59
C ILE A 61 -7.34 5.39 -2.15
N ILE A 62 -7.54 6.59 -1.59
CA ILE A 62 -7.97 6.75 -0.22
C ILE A 62 -9.41 7.26 -0.21
N PRO A 63 -10.34 6.51 0.43
CA PRO A 63 -11.70 7.00 0.55
C PRO A 63 -11.74 8.39 1.17
N GLU A 64 -12.60 9.26 0.65
CA GLU A 64 -12.61 10.67 1.02
C GLU A 64 -12.67 10.89 2.54
N ARG A 65 -13.50 10.14 3.24
CA ARG A 65 -13.64 10.31 4.69
C ARG A 65 -12.38 9.93 5.47
N LEU A 66 -11.45 9.21 4.88
CA LEU A 66 -10.22 8.79 5.53
C LEU A 66 -9.02 9.67 5.19
N ARG A 67 -9.20 10.62 4.28
CA ARG A 67 -8.08 11.43 3.77
C ARG A 67 -7.43 12.28 4.84
N ALA A 68 -8.22 12.96 5.67
CA ALA A 68 -7.66 13.83 6.69
C ALA A 68 -6.77 13.04 7.67
N ALA A 69 -7.25 11.89 8.14
CA ALA A 69 -6.46 11.05 9.04
C ALA A 69 -5.23 10.48 8.34
N HIS A 70 -5.37 10.10 7.06
CA HIS A 70 -4.25 9.59 6.30
C HIS A 70 -3.13 10.62 6.19
N TRP A 71 -3.45 11.85 5.81
CA TRP A 71 -2.43 12.89 5.64
C TRP A 71 -1.79 13.30 6.95
N LEU A 72 -2.53 13.26 8.04
CA LEU A 72 -1.95 13.52 9.34
C LEU A 72 -0.87 12.48 9.67
N GLY A 73 -1.18 11.20 9.48
CA GLY A 73 -0.21 10.12 9.72
C GLY A 73 0.94 10.15 8.72
N PHE A 74 0.66 10.42 7.45
CA PHE A 74 1.67 10.49 6.42
C PHE A 74 2.68 11.61 6.71
N ASN A 75 2.19 12.80 7.03
CA ASN A 75 3.06 13.93 7.30
C ASN A 75 3.92 13.71 8.55
N ARG A 76 3.36 13.06 9.56
CA ARG A 76 4.15 12.68 10.74
C ARG A 76 5.25 11.69 10.39
N ALA A 77 4.93 10.69 9.57
CA ALA A 77 5.92 9.70 9.16
C ALA A 77 7.04 10.33 8.35
N MET A 78 6.72 11.25 7.45
CA MET A 78 7.73 11.95 6.65
C MET A 78 8.62 12.83 7.52
N ALA A 79 8.05 13.50 8.51
CA ALA A 79 8.82 14.36 9.42
C ALA A 79 9.71 13.55 10.36
N ARG A 80 9.22 12.41 10.85
CA ARG A 80 9.97 11.57 11.79
C ARG A 80 10.90 10.59 11.11
N GLY A 81 10.63 10.26 9.87
CA GLY A 81 11.38 9.24 9.14
C GLY A 81 11.05 7.82 9.57
N THR A 82 9.97 7.63 10.30
CA THR A 82 9.49 6.31 10.74
C THR A 82 7.97 6.30 10.76
N THR A 83 7.38 5.12 10.66
CA THR A 83 5.93 4.96 10.77
C THR A 83 5.54 4.64 12.20
N SER A 84 4.30 4.96 12.57
CA SER A 84 3.80 4.69 13.92
C SER A 84 3.69 3.20 14.21
N HIS A 85 3.48 2.40 13.19
CA HIS A 85 3.19 0.98 13.37
C HIS A 85 4.35 0.08 12.95
N GLY A 86 5.47 0.64 12.54
CA GLY A 86 6.63 -0.13 12.11
C GLY A 86 6.29 -1.05 10.95
N ALA A 87 6.66 -2.31 11.06
CA ALA A 87 6.43 -3.30 10.02
C ALA A 87 5.05 -3.99 10.13
N GLU A 88 4.19 -3.52 11.02
CA GLU A 88 2.90 -4.16 11.23
C GLU A 88 2.01 -4.06 10.01
N VAL A 89 1.39 -5.18 9.64
CA VAL A 89 0.40 -5.22 8.56
C VAL A 89 -0.96 -4.90 9.16
N ARG A 90 -1.67 -3.97 8.56
CA ARG A 90 -2.98 -3.55 9.04
C ARG A 90 -3.99 -3.63 7.93
N THR A 91 -5.21 -4.04 8.26
CA THR A 91 -6.32 -4.01 7.31
C THR A 91 -6.91 -2.61 7.29
N THR A 92 -6.98 -2.01 6.12
CA THR A 92 -7.55 -0.68 5.95
C THR A 92 -8.42 -0.67 4.69
N ARG A 93 -9.05 0.46 4.43
CA ARG A 93 -9.91 0.61 3.26
C ARG A 93 -9.21 1.37 2.17
N GLY A 94 -9.45 0.94 0.94
CA GLY A 94 -8.98 1.62 -0.24
C GLY A 94 -10.12 1.91 -1.20
N ALA A 95 -9.90 2.81 -2.13
CA ALA A 95 -10.88 3.16 -3.16
C ALA A 95 -10.43 2.59 -4.49
N HIS A 96 -11.28 1.77 -5.11
CA HIS A 96 -11.04 1.24 -6.44
C HIS A 96 -11.51 2.24 -7.50
N LYS A 97 -10.91 2.19 -8.67
CA LYS A 97 -11.27 3.08 -9.80
C LYS A 97 -12.76 3.04 -10.11
N ASP A 98 -13.41 1.89 -9.96
CA ASP A 98 -14.82 1.76 -10.26
C ASP A 98 -15.75 2.28 -9.14
N GLY A 99 -15.20 2.84 -8.10
CA GLY A 99 -15.97 3.44 -7.01
C GLY A 99 -16.23 2.54 -5.82
N ARG A 100 -15.92 1.24 -5.93
CA ARG A 100 -16.15 0.34 -4.79
C ARG A 100 -15.07 0.49 -3.73
N THR A 101 -15.44 0.14 -2.52
CA THR A 101 -14.49 0.12 -1.40
C THR A 101 -13.78 -1.22 -1.36
N LEU A 102 -12.46 -1.16 -1.23
CA LEU A 102 -11.62 -2.33 -1.05
C LEU A 102 -11.22 -2.44 0.42
N TYR A 103 -11.00 -3.66 0.88
CA TYR A 103 -10.30 -3.92 2.13
C TYR A 103 -8.94 -4.49 1.76
N VAL A 104 -7.89 -3.84 2.24
CA VAL A 104 -6.52 -4.22 1.89
C VAL A 104 -5.70 -4.43 3.16
N ASP A 105 -4.90 -5.48 3.17
CA ASP A 105 -3.87 -5.64 4.18
C ASP A 105 -2.66 -4.88 3.66
N MET A 106 -2.20 -3.91 4.45
CA MET A 106 -1.17 -2.99 4.00
C MET A 106 -0.07 -2.87 5.04
N SER A 107 1.16 -2.91 4.58
CA SER A 107 2.33 -2.51 5.35
C SER A 107 2.89 -1.22 4.76
N PHE A 108 3.50 -0.42 5.61
CA PHE A 108 3.94 0.91 5.24
C PHE A 108 5.38 1.11 5.71
N GLY A 109 6.22 1.63 4.88
CA GLY A 109 7.59 1.92 5.24
C GLY A 109 8.02 3.31 4.76
N VAL A 110 9.01 3.87 5.43
CA VAL A 110 9.63 5.12 5.00
C VAL A 110 10.89 4.76 4.22
N VAL A 111 11.03 5.34 3.04
CA VAL A 111 12.20 5.11 2.18
C VAL A 111 13.17 6.25 2.36
N ARG A 112 14.43 5.92 2.62
CA ARG A 112 15.50 6.89 2.82
C ARG A 112 16.65 6.59 1.87
N ASP A 113 17.42 7.61 1.56
CA ASP A 113 18.64 7.41 0.80
C ASP A 113 19.79 7.01 1.75
N ASP A 114 20.99 6.85 1.18
CA ASP A 114 22.15 6.41 1.97
C ASP A 114 22.55 7.40 3.04
N SER A 115 22.20 8.67 2.91
CA SER A 115 22.50 9.69 3.93
C SER A 115 21.40 9.79 4.99
N GLY A 116 20.35 9.01 4.87
CA GLY A 116 19.23 9.05 5.80
C GLY A 116 18.15 10.05 5.45
N THR A 117 18.25 10.73 4.32
CA THR A 117 17.23 11.69 3.89
C THR A 117 15.98 10.92 3.47
N VAL A 118 14.82 11.36 3.97
CA VAL A 118 13.55 10.73 3.63
C VAL A 118 13.19 11.04 2.19
N LEU A 119 12.99 10.00 1.39
CA LEU A 119 12.60 10.13 -0.01
C LEU A 119 11.11 10.00 -0.21
N GLY A 120 10.43 9.33 0.68
CA GLY A 120 9.00 9.09 0.58
C GLY A 120 8.57 7.86 1.34
N SER A 121 7.45 7.30 0.94
CA SER A 121 6.88 6.11 1.55
C SER A 121 6.72 5.00 0.55
N VAL A 122 6.80 3.76 1.03
CA VAL A 122 6.44 2.59 0.23
C VAL A 122 5.32 1.85 0.94
N ALA A 123 4.29 1.49 0.21
CA ALA A 123 3.20 0.68 0.71
C ALA A 123 3.16 -0.63 -0.07
N MET A 124 2.98 -1.74 0.63
CA MET A 124 2.70 -3.02 0.03
C MET A 124 1.29 -3.38 0.46
N ALA A 125 0.44 -3.74 -0.48
CA ALA A 125 -0.96 -4.01 -0.18
C ALA A 125 -1.46 -5.25 -0.90
N ARG A 126 -2.31 -5.99 -0.21
CA ARG A 126 -2.99 -7.16 -0.76
C ARG A 126 -4.48 -6.97 -0.60
N ASP A 127 -5.25 -7.23 -1.65
CA ASP A 127 -6.70 -7.14 -1.60
C ASP A 127 -7.24 -8.32 -0.81
N VAL A 128 -7.88 -8.04 0.30
CA VAL A 128 -8.49 -9.05 1.16
C VAL A 128 -10.00 -8.82 1.28
N THR A 129 -10.58 -8.11 0.32
CA THR A 129 -11.99 -7.73 0.38
C THR A 129 -12.90 -8.93 0.55
N THR A 130 -12.76 -9.96 -0.26
CA THR A 130 -13.61 -11.15 -0.17
C THR A 130 -13.45 -11.83 1.18
N ARG A 131 -12.21 -12.05 1.61
CA ARG A 131 -11.95 -12.69 2.89
C ARG A 131 -12.51 -11.87 4.06
N HIS A 132 -12.32 -10.56 4.01
CA HIS A 132 -12.78 -9.66 5.07
C HIS A 132 -14.30 -9.66 5.17
N LEU A 133 -15.00 -9.58 4.04
CA LEU A 133 -16.46 -9.57 4.04
C LEU A 133 -17.04 -10.90 4.49
N LEU A 134 -16.42 -12.02 4.12
CA LEU A 134 -16.86 -13.34 4.58
C LEU A 134 -16.67 -13.47 6.10
N ALA A 135 -15.55 -13.04 6.63
CA ALA A 135 -15.31 -13.10 8.07
C ALA A 135 -16.29 -12.21 8.82
N LYS A 136 -16.56 -11.02 8.30
CA LYS A 136 -17.48 -10.10 8.92
C LYS A 136 -18.92 -10.66 8.89
N ALA A 137 -19.33 -11.25 7.79
CA ALA A 137 -20.65 -11.85 7.68
C ALA A 137 -20.80 -13.02 8.65
N SER A 138 -19.75 -13.82 8.81
CA SER A 138 -19.76 -14.93 9.72
C SER A 138 -19.90 -14.46 11.18
N THR A 139 -19.18 -13.42 11.57
CA THR A 139 -19.26 -12.93 12.93
C THR A 139 -20.54 -12.14 13.19
N ALA A 140 -21.12 -11.53 12.18
CA ALA A 140 -22.34 -10.77 12.32
C ALA A 140 -23.58 -11.64 12.21
N ALA A 141 -23.44 -12.89 11.83
CA ALA A 141 -24.58 -13.77 11.69
C ALA A 141 -25.26 -13.96 13.02
N PRO A 142 -26.57 -13.97 13.05
CA PRO A 142 -27.27 -14.15 14.31
C PRO A 142 -26.99 -15.54 14.84
N PRO A 143 -26.94 -15.69 16.12
CA PRO A 143 -26.65 -16.96 16.74
C PRO A 143 -27.73 -17.90 16.43
N GLY A 144 -27.40 -18.80 15.58
CA GLY A 144 -28.22 -19.89 15.37
C GLY A 144 -29.68 -19.75 15.39
N GLY A 145 -30.26 -19.00 14.98
CA GLY A 145 -31.65 -19.03 14.90
C GLY A 145 -32.33 -19.60 16.08
N ASP A 146 -31.64 -19.62 17.05
CA ASP A 146 -32.21 -20.26 18.13
C ASP A 146 -33.36 -19.51 18.53
N HIS A 147 -33.54 -18.43 18.07
CA HIS A 147 -34.60 -17.74 18.58
C HIS A 147 -35.84 -18.21 18.02
N GLN A 148 -35.81 -18.96 17.13
CA GLN A 148 -36.97 -19.34 16.66
C GLN A 148 -37.57 -20.26 17.49
N LYS A 149 -37.21 -20.52 18.56
CA LYS A 149 -37.73 -21.44 19.29
C LYS A 149 -38.98 -20.97 19.70
N SER A 150 -39.25 -20.11 19.71
CA SER A 150 -40.49 -19.68 20.17
C SER A 150 -41.63 -20.55 20.04
#